data_100ac9b538f2700f3f4c934e12173971
#
_entry.id   100ac9b538f2700f3f4c934e12173971
#
_cell.length_a   1.000
_cell.length_b   1.000
_cell.length_c   1.000
_cell.angle_alpha   90.00
_cell.angle_beta   90.00
_cell.angle_gamma   90.00
#
_symmetry.space_group_name_H-M   'P 1'
#
loop_
_entity.id
_entity.type
_entity.pdbx_description
1 polymer ?
#
loop_
_entity_poly.entity_id
_entity_poly.type
_entity_poly.pdbx_seq_one_letter_code
_entity_poly.pdbx_strand_id
1 'polypeptide(L)'
;MKGHWREQYFGNSNPIFLELGCGKGEYTVGLARLYPQINFIGVDIKGARMWTGAKQALQEGLRNVAFLRTNIEAIEYFFGEDEVNGIWLTFSDPQMKKVNKRLTSTNFLNKYRKFLKHEGEINVKTDSNFLYTYTKAVAELNHLQQDVCCDNIYAVSNVMESNPNLNIRTYYEQMWLDRGITIKYIRFHLTREGQLQEPDIEIPEDTYRSYGRNKRTQN
;
A
#
# COMPACT_ATOMS: atom_id res chain seq x y z
N MET A 1 6.18 7.90 20.70
CA MET A 1 5.37 6.90 19.99
C MET A 1 6.20 6.01 19.07
N LYS A 2 7.24 6.54 18.40
CA LYS A 2 8.18 5.72 17.59
C LYS A 2 8.75 4.56 18.43
N GLY A 3 8.61 3.32 17.96
CA GLY A 3 8.97 2.09 18.67
C GLY A 3 7.96 1.64 19.75
N HIS A 4 6.89 2.39 19.97
CA HIS A 4 5.92 2.15 21.04
C HIS A 4 4.45 2.25 20.60
N TRP A 5 4.15 2.11 19.31
CA TRP A 5 2.79 2.20 18.79
C TRP A 5 1.85 1.17 19.40
N ARG A 6 2.32 -0.07 19.62
CA ARG A 6 1.53 -1.14 20.22
C ARG A 6 1.10 -0.80 21.63
N GLU A 7 2.02 -0.32 22.45
CA GLU A 7 1.84 -0.04 23.87
C GLU A 7 1.11 1.29 24.10
N GLN A 8 1.63 2.36 23.46
CA GLN A 8 1.19 3.74 23.78
C GLN A 8 -0.07 4.17 23.05
N TYR A 9 -0.36 3.58 21.88
CA TYR A 9 -1.54 3.93 21.09
C TYR A 9 -2.60 2.82 21.12
N PHE A 10 -2.24 1.61 20.75
CA PHE A 10 -3.20 0.51 20.64
C PHE A 10 -3.47 -0.22 21.96
N GLY A 11 -2.58 -0.15 22.93
CA GLY A 11 -2.71 -0.85 24.21
C GLY A 11 -2.70 -2.37 24.08
N ASN A 12 -2.01 -2.91 23.05
CA ASN A 12 -1.96 -4.35 22.78
C ASN A 12 -0.64 -4.74 22.11
N SER A 13 -0.42 -6.05 21.86
CA SER A 13 0.78 -6.59 21.21
C SER A 13 0.55 -7.04 19.77
N ASN A 14 -0.59 -6.70 19.17
CA ASN A 14 -0.97 -7.15 17.84
C ASN A 14 0.02 -6.66 16.76
N PRO A 15 0.17 -7.41 15.65
CA PRO A 15 0.94 -6.96 14.50
C PRO A 15 0.46 -5.61 13.97
N ILE A 16 1.37 -4.80 13.44
CA ILE A 16 1.04 -3.51 12.83
C ILE A 16 1.23 -3.59 11.32
N PHE A 17 0.21 -3.18 10.56
CA PHE A 17 0.27 -2.97 9.12
C PHE A 17 0.00 -1.52 8.77
N LEU A 18 0.72 -0.99 7.79
CA LEU A 18 0.52 0.37 7.28
C LEU A 18 -0.22 0.34 5.95
N GLU A 19 -1.09 1.30 5.70
CA GLU A 19 -1.52 1.66 4.34
C GLU A 19 -0.90 3.00 3.98
N LEU A 20 0.04 3.02 3.03
CA LEU A 20 0.72 4.24 2.60
C LEU A 20 0.00 4.88 1.42
N GLY A 21 -0.47 6.11 1.62
CA GLY A 21 -1.33 6.80 0.67
C GLY A 21 -2.79 6.43 0.83
N CYS A 22 -3.27 6.27 2.07
CA CYS A 22 -4.60 5.73 2.38
C CYS A 22 -5.78 6.59 1.90
N GLY A 23 -5.55 7.82 1.45
CA GLY A 23 -6.59 8.70 0.93
C GLY A 23 -7.73 8.93 1.92
N LYS A 24 -8.92 8.37 1.64
CA LYS A 24 -10.09 8.43 2.53
C LYS A 24 -10.07 7.37 3.64
N GLY A 25 -9.10 6.46 3.64
CA GLY A 25 -8.98 5.38 4.61
C GLY A 25 -9.96 4.23 4.42
N GLU A 26 -10.59 4.11 3.24
CA GLU A 26 -11.57 3.05 2.94
C GLU A 26 -10.95 1.66 3.10
N TYR A 27 -9.75 1.47 2.59
CA TYR A 27 -9.04 0.20 2.68
C TYR A 27 -8.52 -0.07 4.09
N THR A 28 -7.91 0.94 4.74
CA THR A 28 -7.45 0.85 6.14
C THR A 28 -8.59 0.42 7.08
N VAL A 29 -9.76 1.06 6.99
CA VAL A 29 -10.94 0.73 7.82
C VAL A 29 -11.49 -0.66 7.47
N GLY A 30 -11.53 -1.00 6.18
CA GLY A 30 -11.95 -2.32 5.71
C GLY A 30 -11.06 -3.45 6.25
N LEU A 31 -9.75 -3.26 6.24
CA LEU A 31 -8.78 -4.19 6.85
C LEU A 31 -8.98 -4.33 8.35
N ALA A 32 -9.17 -3.21 9.06
CA ALA A 32 -9.37 -3.22 10.52
C ALA A 32 -10.64 -3.98 10.94
N ARG A 33 -11.72 -3.90 10.15
CA ARG A 33 -12.92 -4.72 10.36
C ARG A 33 -12.67 -6.21 10.14
N LEU A 34 -11.95 -6.52 9.06
CA LEU A 34 -11.72 -7.91 8.65
C LEU A 34 -10.77 -8.64 9.58
N TYR A 35 -9.81 -7.91 10.17
CA TYR A 35 -8.75 -8.47 11.02
C TYR A 35 -8.66 -7.74 12.37
N PRO A 36 -9.58 -8.00 13.31
CA PRO A 36 -9.58 -7.30 14.62
C PRO A 36 -8.34 -7.58 15.48
N GLN A 37 -7.60 -8.64 15.19
CA GLN A 37 -6.33 -9.00 15.86
C GLN A 37 -5.08 -8.37 15.21
N ILE A 38 -5.26 -7.47 14.25
CA ILE A 38 -4.17 -6.73 13.57
C ILE A 38 -4.44 -5.24 13.72
N ASN A 39 -3.41 -4.47 14.02
CA ASN A 39 -3.48 -3.01 14.08
C ASN A 39 -3.16 -2.42 12.70
N PHE A 40 -3.96 -1.48 12.23
CA PHE A 40 -3.77 -0.81 10.95
C PHE A 40 -3.54 0.68 11.12
N ILE A 41 -2.57 1.23 10.40
CA ILE A 41 -2.29 2.67 10.40
C ILE A 41 -2.37 3.19 8.97
N GLY A 42 -3.40 3.99 8.68
CA GLY A 42 -3.51 4.71 7.43
C GLY A 42 -2.64 5.96 7.42
N VAL A 43 -1.79 6.09 6.40
CA VAL A 43 -0.85 7.21 6.26
C VAL A 43 -1.15 8.02 5.01
N ASP A 44 -1.36 9.33 5.13
CA ASP A 44 -1.51 10.25 4.00
C ASP A 44 -1.09 11.67 4.39
N ILE A 45 -0.75 12.49 3.42
CA ILE A 45 -0.46 13.91 3.64
C ILE A 45 -1.74 14.76 3.73
N LYS A 46 -2.85 14.28 3.15
CA LYS A 46 -4.12 15.03 3.04
C LYS A 46 -5.07 14.69 4.20
N GLY A 47 -4.90 15.36 5.33
CA GLY A 47 -5.71 15.15 6.53
C GLY A 47 -7.23 15.25 6.31
N ALA A 48 -7.69 16.17 5.45
CA ALA A 48 -9.11 16.29 5.12
C ALA A 48 -9.72 15.04 4.45
N ARG A 49 -8.90 14.24 3.74
CA ARG A 49 -9.36 12.96 3.19
C ARG A 49 -9.42 11.89 4.27
N MET A 50 -8.35 11.77 5.07
CA MET A 50 -8.23 10.79 6.15
C MET A 50 -9.35 10.93 7.19
N TRP A 51 -9.87 12.16 7.39
CA TRP A 51 -10.97 12.41 8.31
C TRP A 51 -12.20 11.53 8.05
N THR A 52 -12.49 11.18 6.80
CA THR A 52 -13.61 10.28 6.44
C THR A 52 -13.43 8.91 7.08
N GLY A 53 -12.27 8.29 6.89
CA GLY A 53 -11.97 6.98 7.49
C GLY A 53 -11.86 7.03 9.02
N ALA A 54 -11.25 8.09 9.56
CA ALA A 54 -11.15 8.27 11.01
C ALA A 54 -12.52 8.42 11.66
N LYS A 55 -13.42 9.23 11.07
CA LYS A 55 -14.82 9.36 11.53
C LYS A 55 -15.55 8.02 11.48
N GLN A 56 -15.42 7.28 10.38
CA GLN A 56 -16.05 5.97 10.22
C GLN A 56 -15.55 4.97 11.26
N ALA A 57 -14.22 4.90 11.48
CA ALA A 57 -13.62 4.04 12.49
C ALA A 57 -14.17 4.33 13.91
N LEU A 58 -14.30 5.62 14.26
CA LEU A 58 -14.87 6.03 15.54
C LEU A 58 -16.34 5.64 15.67
N GLN A 59 -17.15 5.85 14.62
CA GLN A 59 -18.56 5.48 14.60
C GLN A 59 -18.79 3.97 14.75
N GLU A 60 -17.87 3.17 14.23
CA GLU A 60 -17.92 1.70 14.30
C GLU A 60 -17.23 1.14 15.56
N GLY A 61 -16.62 1.99 16.39
CA GLY A 61 -15.92 1.57 17.60
C GLY A 61 -14.66 0.73 17.35
N LEU A 62 -14.03 0.87 16.18
CA LEU A 62 -12.80 0.15 15.83
C LEU A 62 -11.63 0.68 16.68
N ARG A 63 -10.98 -0.21 17.43
CA ARG A 63 -9.84 0.14 18.31
C ARG A 63 -8.48 -0.24 17.72
N ASN A 64 -8.48 -0.99 16.62
CA ASN A 64 -7.29 -1.48 15.94
C ASN A 64 -6.95 -0.66 14.69
N VAL A 65 -7.36 0.61 14.64
CA VAL A 65 -7.07 1.51 13.51
C VAL A 65 -6.60 2.88 13.99
N ALA A 66 -5.60 3.42 13.30
CA ALA A 66 -5.08 4.77 13.51
C ALA A 66 -4.88 5.48 12.17
N PHE A 67 -4.75 6.81 12.22
CA PHE A 67 -4.41 7.62 11.04
C PHE A 67 -3.25 8.55 11.36
N LEU A 68 -2.19 8.48 10.56
CA LEU A 68 -0.99 9.30 10.68
C LEU A 68 -0.90 10.27 9.50
N ARG A 69 -1.01 11.56 9.78
CA ARG A 69 -0.82 12.60 8.76
C ARG A 69 0.66 12.94 8.64
N THR A 70 1.29 12.46 7.56
CA THR A 70 2.68 12.80 7.24
C THR A 70 2.97 12.61 5.75
N ASN A 71 4.12 13.14 5.31
CA ASN A 71 4.68 12.78 4.00
C ASN A 71 5.30 11.38 4.08
N ILE A 72 4.96 10.49 3.15
CA ILE A 72 5.49 9.12 3.10
C ILE A 72 7.03 9.10 2.98
N GLU A 73 7.62 10.13 2.39
CA GLU A 73 9.08 10.27 2.32
C GLU A 73 9.75 10.33 3.70
N ALA A 74 9.01 10.75 4.73
CA ALA A 74 9.47 10.86 6.12
C ALA A 74 9.04 9.67 7.01
N ILE A 75 8.46 8.62 6.43
CA ILE A 75 7.82 7.52 7.18
C ILE A 75 8.76 6.84 8.18
N GLU A 76 10.05 6.72 7.87
CA GLU A 76 11.07 6.09 8.70
C GLU A 76 11.28 6.77 10.07
N TYR A 77 10.84 8.03 10.21
CA TYR A 77 10.96 8.76 11.47
C TYR A 77 9.84 8.47 12.47
N PHE A 78 8.79 7.78 12.04
CA PHE A 78 7.59 7.52 12.85
C PHE A 78 7.53 6.12 13.44
N PHE A 79 8.32 5.20 12.93
CA PHE A 79 8.34 3.80 13.37
C PHE A 79 9.74 3.36 13.80
N GLY A 80 9.79 2.54 14.86
CA GLY A 80 11.01 1.90 15.35
C GLY A 80 11.38 0.67 14.53
N GLU A 81 12.56 0.13 14.77
CA GLU A 81 13.02 -1.11 14.15
C GLU A 81 12.06 -2.26 14.52
N ASP A 82 11.73 -3.13 13.55
CA ASP A 82 10.83 -4.28 13.70
C ASP A 82 9.40 -3.95 14.20
N GLU A 83 9.01 -2.69 14.15
CA GLU A 83 7.70 -2.28 14.66
C GLU A 83 6.55 -2.62 13.73
N VAL A 84 6.79 -2.66 12.42
CA VAL A 84 5.79 -2.87 11.38
C VAL A 84 5.94 -4.27 10.77
N ASN A 85 4.83 -4.98 10.59
CA ASN A 85 4.78 -6.34 10.03
C ASN A 85 4.57 -6.36 8.52
N GLY A 86 3.85 -5.36 8.00
CA GLY A 86 3.58 -5.28 6.57
C GLY A 86 3.06 -3.92 6.11
N ILE A 87 3.12 -3.69 4.81
CA ILE A 87 2.73 -2.45 4.17
C ILE A 87 1.76 -2.75 3.03
N TRP A 88 0.67 -1.98 2.96
CA TRP A 88 -0.26 -1.92 1.86
C TRP A 88 -0.02 -0.66 1.02
N LEU A 89 0.01 -0.85 -0.30
CA LEU A 89 0.07 0.19 -1.32
C LEU A 89 -1.15 0.00 -2.22
N THR A 90 -2.23 0.75 -1.94
CA THR A 90 -3.50 0.62 -2.66
C THR A 90 -3.69 1.80 -3.62
N PHE A 91 -3.73 1.53 -4.91
CA PHE A 91 -3.94 2.52 -5.97
C PHE A 91 -3.00 3.74 -5.92
N SER A 92 -1.78 3.52 -5.44
CA SER A 92 -0.74 4.55 -5.37
C SER A 92 -0.38 5.08 -6.77
N ASP A 93 0.08 6.34 -6.83
CA ASP A 93 0.54 6.93 -8.09
C ASP A 93 1.77 6.15 -8.62
N PRO A 94 1.73 5.61 -9.85
CA PRO A 94 2.82 4.83 -10.43
C PRO A 94 4.11 5.62 -10.62
N GLN A 95 4.08 6.96 -10.56
CA GLN A 95 5.25 7.82 -10.72
C GLN A 95 6.12 7.43 -11.92
N MET A 96 5.48 7.28 -13.11
CA MET A 96 6.08 6.69 -14.31
C MET A 96 7.41 7.33 -14.71
N LYS A 97 7.54 8.65 -14.50
CA LYS A 97 8.75 9.44 -14.84
C LYS A 97 9.71 9.69 -13.67
N LYS A 98 9.35 9.25 -12.44
CA LYS A 98 10.11 9.58 -11.23
C LYS A 98 10.33 8.36 -10.35
N VAL A 99 11.31 7.53 -10.70
CA VAL A 99 11.62 6.27 -9.99
C VAL A 99 11.72 6.48 -8.48
N ASN A 100 12.51 7.47 -8.04
CA ASN A 100 12.71 7.74 -6.60
C ASN A 100 11.45 8.17 -5.84
N LYS A 101 10.35 8.50 -6.53
CA LYS A 101 9.04 8.82 -5.92
C LYS A 101 8.08 7.64 -5.93
N ARG A 102 8.41 6.55 -6.61
CA ARG A 102 7.60 5.34 -6.69
C ARG A 102 7.70 4.55 -5.40
N LEU A 103 6.57 4.25 -4.78
CA LEU A 103 6.53 3.63 -3.44
C LEU A 103 7.07 2.19 -3.40
N THR A 104 7.27 1.56 -4.55
CA THR A 104 7.92 0.24 -4.68
C THR A 104 9.35 0.30 -5.22
N SER A 105 9.94 1.51 -5.35
CA SER A 105 11.35 1.66 -5.77
C SER A 105 12.30 1.22 -4.67
N THR A 106 13.54 0.90 -5.05
CA THR A 106 14.59 0.54 -4.10
C THR A 106 14.85 1.65 -3.07
N ASN A 107 14.66 2.92 -3.46
CA ASN A 107 14.72 4.06 -2.54
C ASN A 107 13.71 3.92 -1.38
N PHE A 108 12.46 3.58 -1.69
CA PHE A 108 11.43 3.38 -0.67
C PHE A 108 11.58 2.05 0.06
N LEU A 109 11.92 0.96 -0.64
CA LEU A 109 12.17 -0.33 0.00
C LEU A 109 13.30 -0.24 1.03
N ASN A 110 14.37 0.51 0.75
CA ASN A 110 15.45 0.76 1.71
C ASN A 110 14.99 1.59 2.93
N LYS A 111 14.00 2.50 2.76
CA LYS A 111 13.38 3.18 3.90
C LYS A 111 12.54 2.23 4.74
N TYR A 112 11.77 1.35 4.10
CA TYR A 112 10.93 0.37 4.79
C TYR A 112 11.75 -0.62 5.60
N ARG A 113 12.91 -1.06 5.12
CA ARG A 113 13.86 -1.93 5.84
C ARG A 113 14.24 -1.41 7.24
N LYS A 114 14.13 -0.10 7.49
CA LYS A 114 14.49 0.51 8.77
C LYS A 114 13.49 0.26 9.89
N PHE A 115 12.25 -0.10 9.54
CA PHE A 115 11.17 -0.28 10.53
C PHE A 115 10.30 -1.50 10.28
N LEU A 116 10.35 -2.05 9.07
CA LEU A 116 9.65 -3.28 8.74
C LEU A 116 10.41 -4.47 9.32
N LYS A 117 9.69 -5.46 9.84
CA LYS A 117 10.27 -6.73 10.25
C LYS A 117 11.01 -7.37 9.09
N HIS A 118 12.04 -8.17 9.41
CA HIS A 118 12.69 -9.02 8.43
C HIS A 118 11.64 -9.92 7.76
N GLU A 119 11.66 -10.01 6.44
CA GLU A 119 10.64 -10.69 5.65
C GLU A 119 9.20 -10.14 5.86
N GLY A 120 9.07 -8.88 6.27
CA GLY A 120 7.78 -8.22 6.35
C GLY A 120 7.12 -8.06 4.98
N GLU A 121 5.80 -8.12 4.96
CA GLU A 121 5.02 -8.15 3.71
C GLU A 121 4.91 -6.78 3.04
N ILE A 122 5.07 -6.75 1.74
CA ILE A 122 4.68 -5.62 0.87
C ILE A 122 3.54 -6.08 -0.02
N ASN A 123 2.39 -5.44 0.14
CA ASN A 123 1.15 -5.73 -0.58
C ASN A 123 0.83 -4.58 -1.54
N VAL A 124 0.74 -4.84 -2.82
CA VAL A 124 0.46 -3.83 -3.86
C VAL A 124 -0.79 -4.21 -4.63
N LYS A 125 -1.88 -3.43 -4.45
CA LYS A 125 -3.12 -3.55 -5.20
C LYS A 125 -3.26 -2.33 -6.11
N THR A 126 -3.32 -2.53 -7.42
CA THR A 126 -3.24 -1.42 -8.38
C THR A 126 -4.02 -1.67 -9.68
N ASP A 127 -4.53 -0.58 -10.26
CA ASP A 127 -5.04 -0.52 -11.63
C ASP A 127 -3.89 -0.42 -12.65
N SER A 128 -2.74 0.11 -12.25
CA SER A 128 -1.60 0.45 -13.09
C SER A 128 -0.86 -0.78 -13.59
N ASN A 129 -0.86 -1.01 -14.90
CA ASN A 129 -0.03 -2.03 -15.51
C ASN A 129 1.46 -1.68 -15.39
N PHE A 130 1.79 -0.40 -15.50
CA PHE A 130 3.15 0.10 -15.32
C PHE A 130 3.68 -0.23 -13.92
N LEU A 131 2.94 0.13 -12.86
CA LEU A 131 3.37 -0.10 -11.48
C LEU A 131 3.49 -1.59 -11.16
N TYR A 132 2.54 -2.40 -11.63
CA TYR A 132 2.56 -3.85 -11.45
C TYR A 132 3.80 -4.48 -12.10
N THR A 133 4.06 -4.19 -13.39
CA THR A 133 5.20 -4.70 -14.13
C THR A 133 6.53 -4.28 -13.49
N TYR A 134 6.64 -3.02 -13.11
CA TYR A 134 7.81 -2.51 -12.42
C TYR A 134 8.04 -3.21 -11.06
N THR A 135 7.00 -3.32 -10.24
CA THR A 135 7.11 -3.95 -8.91
C THR A 135 7.51 -5.42 -9.01
N LYS A 136 6.93 -6.13 -9.98
CA LYS A 136 7.30 -7.52 -10.29
C LYS A 136 8.79 -7.62 -10.66
N ALA A 137 9.26 -6.76 -11.57
CA ALA A 137 10.67 -6.73 -11.97
C ALA A 137 11.62 -6.40 -10.81
N VAL A 138 11.25 -5.46 -9.93
CA VAL A 138 12.02 -5.18 -8.70
C VAL A 138 12.11 -6.43 -7.83
N ALA A 139 11.00 -7.12 -7.59
CA ALA A 139 10.99 -8.32 -6.74
C ALA A 139 11.80 -9.46 -7.35
N GLU A 140 11.69 -9.71 -8.66
CA GLU A 140 12.43 -10.74 -9.39
C GLU A 140 13.94 -10.46 -9.40
N LEU A 141 14.34 -9.23 -9.77
CA LEU A 141 15.75 -8.84 -9.85
C LEU A 141 16.47 -8.96 -8.50
N ASN A 142 15.76 -8.67 -7.42
CA ASN A 142 16.29 -8.71 -6.06
C ASN A 142 16.01 -10.02 -5.33
N HIS A 143 15.53 -11.05 -6.01
CA HIS A 143 15.23 -12.37 -5.48
C HIS A 143 14.33 -12.34 -4.23
N LEU A 144 13.40 -11.36 -4.19
CA LEU A 144 12.42 -11.25 -3.10
C LEU A 144 11.34 -12.33 -3.26
N GLN A 145 11.03 -13.03 -2.18
CA GLN A 145 10.00 -14.07 -2.21
C GLN A 145 8.65 -13.46 -2.57
N GLN A 146 8.01 -13.96 -3.62
CA GLN A 146 6.68 -13.55 -4.07
C GLN A 146 5.66 -14.63 -3.75
N ASP A 147 4.66 -14.32 -2.91
CA ASP A 147 3.57 -15.25 -2.57
C ASP A 147 2.45 -15.20 -3.60
N VAL A 148 2.15 -14.01 -4.10
CA VAL A 148 1.09 -13.76 -5.08
C VAL A 148 1.56 -12.79 -6.14
N CYS A 149 1.30 -13.12 -7.40
CA CYS A 149 1.53 -12.25 -8.55
C CYS A 149 0.38 -12.47 -9.53
N CYS A 150 -0.60 -11.54 -9.56
CA CYS A 150 -1.83 -11.67 -10.34
C CYS A 150 -2.14 -10.37 -11.09
N ASP A 151 -2.28 -10.46 -12.40
CA ASP A 151 -2.53 -9.31 -13.28
C ASP A 151 -4.03 -8.99 -13.46
N ASN A 152 -4.92 -9.87 -12.96
CA ASN A 152 -6.35 -9.62 -12.90
C ASN A 152 -7.00 -10.42 -11.77
N ILE A 153 -7.13 -9.81 -10.59
CA ILE A 153 -7.65 -10.49 -9.40
C ILE A 153 -9.10 -10.96 -9.55
N TYR A 154 -9.88 -10.35 -10.45
CA TYR A 154 -11.27 -10.71 -10.68
C TYR A 154 -11.47 -11.84 -11.69
N ALA A 155 -10.42 -12.18 -12.47
CA ALA A 155 -10.46 -13.31 -13.40
C ALA A 155 -9.97 -14.62 -12.76
N VAL A 156 -9.33 -14.55 -11.57
CA VAL A 156 -8.69 -15.68 -10.90
C VAL A 156 -9.33 -15.91 -9.53
N SER A 157 -10.35 -16.75 -9.46
CA SER A 157 -11.20 -16.95 -8.27
C SER A 157 -10.40 -17.35 -7.02
N ASN A 158 -9.43 -18.27 -7.15
CA ASN A 158 -8.64 -18.73 -6.02
C ASN A 158 -7.79 -17.63 -5.37
N VAL A 159 -7.41 -16.56 -6.09
CA VAL A 159 -6.66 -15.43 -5.51
C VAL A 159 -7.56 -14.65 -4.55
N MET A 160 -8.81 -14.39 -4.93
CA MET A 160 -9.77 -13.69 -4.08
C MET A 160 -10.20 -14.52 -2.88
N GLU A 161 -10.41 -15.82 -3.06
CA GLU A 161 -10.77 -16.77 -1.99
C GLU A 161 -9.67 -16.87 -0.93
N SER A 162 -8.41 -16.99 -1.37
CA SER A 162 -7.25 -17.07 -0.47
C SER A 162 -6.86 -15.73 0.15
N ASN A 163 -7.34 -14.61 -0.39
CA ASN A 163 -7.03 -13.26 0.07
C ASN A 163 -8.31 -12.42 0.24
N PRO A 164 -9.12 -12.66 1.29
CA PRO A 164 -10.42 -11.99 1.49
C PRO A 164 -10.32 -10.47 1.62
N ASN A 165 -9.15 -9.94 2.01
CA ASN A 165 -8.83 -8.51 2.01
C ASN A 165 -8.92 -7.86 0.62
N LEU A 166 -8.72 -8.61 -0.46
CA LEU A 166 -8.87 -8.09 -1.83
C LEU A 166 -10.32 -7.76 -2.19
N ASN A 167 -11.31 -8.28 -1.43
CA ASN A 167 -12.73 -7.92 -1.58
C ASN A 167 -13.07 -6.52 -1.05
N ILE A 168 -12.17 -5.87 -0.30
CA ILE A 168 -12.34 -4.49 0.12
C ILE A 168 -12.23 -3.60 -1.12
N ARG A 169 -13.35 -3.04 -1.56
CA ARG A 169 -13.41 -2.14 -2.73
C ARG A 169 -13.34 -0.69 -2.30
N THR A 170 -12.43 0.06 -2.92
CA THR A 170 -12.36 1.52 -2.76
C THR A 170 -13.15 2.21 -3.88
N TYR A 171 -13.50 3.48 -3.67
CA TYR A 171 -14.08 4.31 -4.71
C TYR A 171 -13.24 4.34 -6.00
N TYR A 172 -11.92 4.41 -5.86
CA TYR A 172 -11.02 4.40 -7.03
C TYR A 172 -11.04 3.07 -7.77
N GLU A 173 -11.10 1.97 -7.06
CA GLU A 173 -11.17 0.65 -7.66
C GLU A 173 -12.44 0.49 -8.51
N GLN A 174 -13.60 0.86 -7.94
CA GLN A 174 -14.85 0.79 -8.69
C GLN A 174 -14.81 1.67 -9.95
N MET A 175 -14.29 2.88 -9.84
CA MET A 175 -14.11 3.78 -10.98
C MET A 175 -13.25 3.18 -12.10
N TRP A 176 -12.21 2.39 -11.77
CA TRP A 176 -11.37 1.73 -12.77
C TRP A 176 -12.05 0.50 -13.37
N LEU A 177 -12.73 -0.30 -12.56
CA LEU A 177 -13.53 -1.45 -13.04
C LEU A 177 -14.62 -1.01 -14.01
N ASP A 178 -15.33 0.08 -13.73
CA ASP A 178 -16.38 0.65 -14.60
C ASP A 178 -15.81 1.09 -15.97
N ARG A 179 -14.51 1.30 -16.07
CA ARG A 179 -13.79 1.60 -17.33
C ARG A 179 -13.16 0.38 -17.99
N GLY A 180 -13.45 -0.82 -17.49
CA GLY A 180 -12.88 -2.07 -18.01
C GLY A 180 -11.39 -2.29 -17.71
N ILE A 181 -10.82 -1.55 -16.71
CA ILE A 181 -9.42 -1.69 -16.33
C ILE A 181 -9.30 -2.80 -15.28
N THR A 182 -8.41 -3.75 -15.53
CA THR A 182 -8.15 -4.86 -14.60
C THR A 182 -7.41 -4.38 -13.36
N ILE A 183 -7.69 -5.03 -12.22
CA ILE A 183 -6.99 -4.78 -10.96
C ILE A 183 -5.98 -5.87 -10.73
N LYS A 184 -4.76 -5.46 -10.43
CA LYS A 184 -3.60 -6.32 -10.24
C LYS A 184 -3.23 -6.37 -8.77
N TYR A 185 -2.63 -7.49 -8.36
CA TYR A 185 -2.13 -7.65 -7.02
C TYR A 185 -0.79 -8.41 -7.03
N ILE A 186 0.14 -7.91 -6.24
CA ILE A 186 1.40 -8.58 -5.95
C ILE A 186 1.69 -8.49 -4.45
N ARG A 187 2.08 -9.61 -3.84
CA ARG A 187 2.59 -9.69 -2.47
C ARG A 187 3.96 -10.33 -2.49
N PHE A 188 4.90 -9.64 -1.86
CA PHE A 188 6.27 -10.13 -1.70
C PHE A 188 6.81 -9.78 -0.31
N HIS A 189 7.89 -10.46 0.10
CA HIS A 189 8.56 -10.27 1.37
C HIS A 189 9.84 -9.46 1.19
N LEU A 190 10.04 -8.46 2.06
CA LEU A 190 11.21 -7.59 2.00
C LEU A 190 12.28 -8.06 2.98
N THR A 191 13.39 -8.57 2.46
CA THR A 191 14.58 -8.94 3.24
C THR A 191 15.38 -7.71 3.63
N ARG A 192 16.13 -7.76 4.74
CA ARG A 192 17.01 -6.66 5.18
C ARG A 192 18.36 -6.67 4.51
N GLU A 193 18.87 -7.84 4.18
CA GLU A 193 20.20 -8.05 3.64
C GLU A 193 20.26 -7.73 2.14
N GLY A 194 21.47 -7.49 1.70
CA GLY A 194 21.81 -7.27 0.31
C GLY A 194 21.51 -5.85 -0.18
N GLN A 195 22.21 -5.44 -1.23
CA GLN A 195 21.98 -4.20 -1.92
C GLN A 195 20.84 -4.39 -2.93
N LEU A 196 19.78 -3.59 -2.82
CA LEU A 196 18.69 -3.62 -3.81
C LEU A 196 19.11 -2.93 -5.11
N GLN A 197 18.76 -3.54 -6.22
CA GLN A 197 19.02 -3.06 -7.58
C GLN A 197 17.73 -2.59 -8.25
N GLU A 198 17.79 -1.44 -8.93
CA GLU A 198 16.68 -0.98 -9.77
C GLU A 198 16.66 -1.76 -11.09
N PRO A 199 15.48 -2.21 -11.56
CA PRO A 199 15.39 -2.86 -12.85
C PRO A 199 15.61 -1.86 -13.99
N ASP A 200 16.47 -2.23 -14.94
CA ASP A 200 16.66 -1.50 -16.19
C ASP A 200 15.78 -2.13 -17.27
N ILE A 201 14.49 -1.79 -17.25
CA ILE A 201 13.49 -2.28 -18.19
C ILE A 201 12.64 -1.15 -18.75
N GLU A 202 12.27 -1.26 -20.00
CA GLU A 202 11.33 -0.35 -20.64
C GLU A 202 9.90 -0.84 -20.41
N ILE A 203 9.06 0.02 -19.80
CA ILE A 203 7.65 -0.30 -19.47
C ILE A 203 6.75 0.74 -20.14
N PRO A 204 5.75 0.33 -20.94
CA PRO A 204 4.78 1.25 -21.52
C PRO A 204 4.03 2.06 -20.44
N GLU A 205 3.89 3.38 -20.66
CA GLU A 205 3.16 4.26 -19.73
C GLU A 205 1.63 3.95 -19.75
N ASP A 206 1.00 4.08 -18.59
CA ASP A 206 -0.46 3.98 -18.46
C ASP A 206 -1.14 5.23 -19.04
N THR A 207 -1.59 5.16 -20.30
CA THR A 207 -2.16 6.31 -21.04
C THR A 207 -3.44 6.84 -20.42
N TYR A 208 -4.30 5.98 -19.86
CA TYR A 208 -5.61 6.35 -19.28
C TYR A 208 -5.52 7.25 -18.03
N ARG A 209 -4.36 7.27 -17.33
CA ARG A 209 -4.14 8.15 -16.17
C ARG A 209 -3.87 9.61 -16.57
N SER A 210 -3.51 9.86 -17.79
CA SER A 210 -3.25 11.21 -18.34
C SER A 210 -4.53 12.04 -18.53
N TYR A 211 -5.68 11.40 -18.77
CA TYR A 211 -6.96 12.08 -19.03
C TYR A 211 -7.55 12.82 -17.82
N GLY A 212 -7.14 12.51 -16.60
CA GLY A 212 -7.65 13.17 -15.38
C GLY A 212 -6.97 14.51 -15.06
N ARG A 213 -5.79 14.79 -15.59
CA ARG A 213 -5.05 16.04 -15.32
C ARG A 213 -5.48 17.20 -16.22
N ASN A 214 -5.86 16.92 -17.46
CA ASN A 214 -6.24 17.95 -18.44
C ASN A 214 -7.62 18.57 -18.18
N LYS A 215 -8.49 17.94 -17.38
CA LYS A 215 -9.81 18.50 -17.02
C LYS A 215 -9.75 19.54 -15.90
N ARG A 216 -8.63 19.69 -15.18
CA ARG A 216 -8.48 20.67 -14.08
C ARG A 216 -7.88 22.00 -14.50
N THR A 217 -7.47 22.16 -15.74
CA THR A 217 -6.89 23.39 -16.31
C THR A 217 -7.86 24.16 -17.21
N GLN A 218 -9.14 23.75 -17.29
CA GLN A 218 -10.16 24.40 -18.12
C GLN A 218 -11.37 24.90 -17.31
N ASN A 219 -11.20 25.16 -15.99
CA ASN A 219 -12.18 25.93 -15.19
C ASN A 219 -11.47 26.99 -14.37
#